data_a6298bf5a1defedd1268f96cd96f3713
#
_entry.id   a6298bf5a1defedd1268f96cd96f3713
#
_cell.length_a   1.000
_cell.length_b   1.000
_cell.length_c   1.000
_cell.angle_alpha   90.00
_cell.angle_beta   90.00
_cell.angle_gamma   90.00
#
_symmetry.space_group_name_H-M   'P 1'
#
loop_
_entity.id
_entity.type
_entity.pdbx_description
1 polymer ?
#
loop_
_entity_poly.entity_id
_entity_poly.type
_entity_poly.pdbx_seq_one_letter_code
_entity_poly.pdbx_strand_id
1 'polypeptide(L)'
;MEIVRPPADPAAPRRLRRASFLLGFAMGGFFDGILLHQILQWHHLLSGVQTGALGSLSAQVAVDGVFHAIMYAIAAAGLIELFRARSAVASSAAIRPRWGHFWIGFGIWHIVDALLSHWITGIHRIKMDADNPMVWDLAWFVVFGVVPLLYGWRTRYHRRPPPNARAGKTFASFFVCAVVAGGMANLFPLRADADTTVIALRPGASVGEIFQALADTDARVVWSDPQGSVWVMTAIPTAQKLSLFASGAMYVSGSVAPAGCSAWLKAGPSS
;
A
#
# COMPACT_ATOMS: atom_id res chain seq x y z
N MET A 1 19.41 5.00 -45.30
CA MET A 1 18.10 5.26 -44.71
C MET A 1 18.33 5.96 -43.38
N GLU A 2 18.27 7.30 -43.41
CA GLU A 2 18.53 8.14 -42.23
C GLU A 2 17.27 8.07 -41.32
N ILE A 3 17.45 7.52 -40.13
CA ILE A 3 16.32 7.45 -39.16
C ILE A 3 16.11 8.86 -38.65
N VAL A 4 15.15 9.56 -39.23
CA VAL A 4 14.65 10.87 -38.71
C VAL A 4 14.15 10.67 -37.30
N ARG A 5 14.95 11.10 -36.31
CA ARG A 5 14.50 11.11 -34.91
C ARG A 5 13.41 12.17 -34.78
N PRO A 6 12.24 11.81 -34.24
CA PRO A 6 11.21 12.81 -33.98
C PRO A 6 11.76 13.91 -33.06
N PRO A 7 11.30 15.17 -33.23
CA PRO A 7 11.76 16.28 -32.42
C PRO A 7 11.55 15.99 -30.94
N ALA A 8 12.53 16.37 -30.13
CA ALA A 8 12.47 16.14 -28.69
C ALA A 8 11.28 16.91 -28.07
N ASP A 9 10.38 16.21 -27.38
CA ASP A 9 9.28 16.86 -26.66
C ASP A 9 9.86 17.83 -25.60
N PRO A 10 9.61 19.15 -25.69
CA PRO A 10 10.14 20.13 -24.75
C PRO A 10 9.58 19.94 -23.33
N ALA A 11 8.45 19.26 -23.19
CA ALA A 11 7.84 18.95 -21.89
C ALA A 11 8.43 17.69 -21.23
N ALA A 12 9.15 16.86 -21.97
CA ALA A 12 9.65 15.57 -21.48
C ALA A 12 10.50 15.67 -20.20
N PRO A 13 11.39 16.68 -19.99
CA PRO A 13 12.13 16.80 -18.73
C PRO A 13 11.23 17.12 -17.52
N ARG A 14 10.16 17.89 -17.72
CA ARG A 14 9.18 18.21 -16.65
C ARG A 14 8.34 16.98 -16.30
N ARG A 15 7.87 16.26 -17.32
CA ARG A 15 7.10 15.02 -17.15
C ARG A 15 7.93 13.98 -16.39
N LEU A 16 9.21 13.86 -16.72
CA LEU A 16 10.11 12.92 -16.06
C LEU A 16 10.33 13.24 -14.57
N ARG A 17 10.42 14.54 -14.21
CA ARG A 17 10.49 14.94 -12.79
C ARG A 17 9.19 14.61 -12.06
N ARG A 18 8.03 14.89 -12.66
CA ARG A 18 6.72 14.54 -12.09
C ARG A 18 6.57 13.04 -11.93
N ALA A 19 6.91 12.26 -12.96
CA ALA A 19 6.89 10.80 -12.90
C ALA A 19 7.72 10.27 -11.73
N SER A 20 8.97 10.73 -11.61
CA SER A 20 9.86 10.29 -10.54
C SER A 20 9.33 10.66 -9.15
N PHE A 21 8.79 11.86 -9.00
CA PHE A 21 8.20 12.30 -7.74
C PHE A 21 6.97 11.46 -7.37
N LEU A 22 6.01 11.29 -8.30
CA LEU A 22 4.79 10.51 -8.06
C LEU A 22 5.10 9.05 -7.73
N LEU A 23 6.06 8.44 -8.44
CA LEU A 23 6.49 7.07 -8.16
C LEU A 23 7.18 6.97 -6.79
N GLY A 24 8.00 7.94 -6.42
CA GLY A 24 8.61 8.00 -5.10
C GLY A 24 7.58 8.14 -3.98
N PHE A 25 6.60 9.02 -4.16
CA PHE A 25 5.51 9.25 -3.22
C PHE A 25 4.66 7.98 -3.03
N ALA A 26 4.23 7.36 -4.13
CA ALA A 26 3.48 6.11 -4.08
C ALA A 26 4.28 4.96 -3.44
N MET A 27 5.59 4.89 -3.72
CA MET A 27 6.45 3.89 -3.07
C MET A 27 6.62 4.12 -1.57
N GLY A 28 6.63 5.38 -1.11
CA GLY A 28 6.56 5.70 0.32
C GLY A 28 5.29 5.16 0.95
N GLY A 29 4.13 5.40 0.33
CA GLY A 29 2.85 4.87 0.81
C GLY A 29 2.76 3.34 0.75
N PHE A 30 3.29 2.69 -0.29
CA PHE A 30 3.35 1.23 -0.33
C PHE A 30 4.32 0.67 0.72
N PHE A 31 5.46 1.33 0.94
CA PHE A 31 6.40 0.92 1.96
C PHE A 31 5.78 0.95 3.35
N ASP A 32 5.08 2.02 3.68
CA ASP A 32 4.31 2.16 4.90
C ASP A 32 3.21 1.11 5.00
N GLY A 33 2.26 1.10 4.05
CA GLY A 33 1.11 0.21 4.07
C GLY A 33 1.46 -1.28 4.02
N ILE A 34 2.45 -1.68 3.24
CA ILE A 34 2.85 -3.10 3.17
C ILE A 34 3.69 -3.48 4.39
N LEU A 35 4.68 -2.68 4.75
CA LEU A 35 5.57 -3.03 5.86
C LEU A 35 4.86 -2.91 7.21
N LEU A 36 4.21 -1.78 7.47
CA LEU A 36 3.65 -1.50 8.80
C LEU A 36 2.25 -2.04 8.99
N HIS A 37 1.35 -1.91 7.99
CA HIS A 37 -0.01 -2.40 8.15
C HIS A 37 -0.12 -3.91 7.91
N GLN A 38 0.66 -4.50 6.98
CA GLN A 38 0.46 -5.90 6.58
C GLN A 38 1.51 -6.86 7.16
N ILE A 39 2.79 -6.51 7.16
CA ILE A 39 3.87 -7.40 7.60
C ILE A 39 4.10 -7.29 9.10
N LEU A 40 4.42 -6.09 9.59
CA LEU A 40 4.73 -5.82 11.01
C LEU A 40 3.46 -5.64 11.84
N GLN A 41 2.38 -5.17 11.24
CA GLN A 41 1.09 -4.94 11.89
C GLN A 41 1.21 -4.00 13.11
N TRP A 42 2.00 -2.97 12.95
CA TRP A 42 2.21 -1.99 14.01
C TRP A 42 1.06 -1.02 14.15
N HIS A 43 0.36 -0.75 13.07
CA HIS A 43 -0.85 0.07 13.03
C HIS A 43 -1.66 -0.17 11.75
N HIS A 44 -2.86 0.40 11.72
CA HIS A 44 -3.74 0.61 10.58
C HIS A 44 -3.98 2.09 10.41
N LEU A 45 -4.45 2.53 9.26
CA LEU A 45 -4.67 3.96 9.00
C LEU A 45 -5.60 4.61 10.06
N LEU A 46 -6.53 3.85 10.63
CA LEU A 46 -7.46 4.35 11.66
C LEU A 46 -7.26 3.73 13.05
N SER A 47 -6.10 3.16 13.37
CA SER A 47 -5.87 2.47 14.65
C SER A 47 -6.09 3.32 15.90
N GLY A 48 -5.95 4.64 15.81
CA GLY A 48 -6.26 5.57 16.89
C GLY A 48 -7.75 5.90 17.06
N VAL A 49 -8.58 5.55 16.06
CA VAL A 49 -10.04 5.78 16.12
C VAL A 49 -10.70 4.56 16.72
N GLN A 50 -11.12 4.67 18.00
CA GLN A 50 -11.66 3.53 18.77
C GLN A 50 -13.17 3.60 18.99
N THR A 51 -13.84 4.62 18.47
CA THR A 51 -15.27 4.84 18.68
C THR A 51 -16.03 4.99 17.38
N GLY A 52 -17.33 4.68 17.40
CA GLY A 52 -18.20 4.79 16.24
C GLY A 52 -17.93 3.72 15.17
N ALA A 53 -18.55 3.90 14.01
CA ALA A 53 -18.46 2.95 12.89
C ALA A 53 -17.02 2.79 12.33
N LEU A 54 -16.19 3.83 12.44
CA LEU A 54 -14.80 3.82 11.97
C LEU A 54 -13.83 3.09 12.91
N GLY A 55 -14.23 2.87 14.18
CA GLY A 55 -13.42 2.10 15.14
C GLY A 55 -13.51 0.58 14.95
N SER A 56 -14.41 0.09 14.10
CA SER A 56 -14.50 -1.35 13.81
C SER A 56 -13.31 -1.84 12.98
N LEU A 57 -12.89 -3.08 13.21
CA LEU A 57 -11.80 -3.68 12.43
C LEU A 57 -12.12 -3.74 10.93
N SER A 58 -13.37 -4.00 10.57
CA SER A 58 -13.81 -3.99 9.18
C SER A 58 -13.65 -2.62 8.51
N ALA A 59 -13.94 -1.53 9.24
CA ALA A 59 -13.71 -0.18 8.73
C ALA A 59 -12.21 0.13 8.57
N GLN A 60 -11.37 -0.31 9.50
CA GLN A 60 -9.92 -0.16 9.40
C GLN A 60 -9.37 -0.88 8.16
N VAL A 61 -9.79 -2.12 7.94
CA VAL A 61 -9.42 -2.90 6.75
C VAL A 61 -9.91 -2.21 5.45
N ALA A 62 -11.14 -1.70 5.44
CA ALA A 62 -11.68 -1.00 4.27
C ALA A 62 -10.88 0.27 3.95
N VAL A 63 -10.55 1.05 4.97
CA VAL A 63 -9.81 2.31 4.81
C VAL A 63 -8.37 2.05 4.38
N ASP A 64 -7.71 1.02 4.90
CA ASP A 64 -6.41 0.57 4.39
C ASP A 64 -6.47 0.16 2.91
N GLY A 65 -7.55 -0.52 2.50
CA GLY A 65 -7.80 -0.86 1.10
C GLY A 65 -7.96 0.38 0.22
N VAL A 66 -8.72 1.38 0.67
CA VAL A 66 -8.87 2.68 -0.04
C VAL A 66 -7.53 3.40 -0.12
N PHE A 67 -6.76 3.42 0.96
CA PHE A 67 -5.41 3.98 0.97
C PHE A 67 -4.52 3.36 -0.10
N HIS A 68 -4.46 2.03 -0.18
CA HIS A 68 -3.69 1.34 -1.21
C HIS A 68 -4.19 1.65 -2.62
N ALA A 69 -5.51 1.72 -2.83
CA ALA A 69 -6.10 2.09 -4.12
C ALA A 69 -5.65 3.51 -4.56
N ILE A 70 -5.58 4.47 -3.64
CA ILE A 70 -5.05 5.82 -3.89
C ILE A 70 -3.57 5.74 -4.28
N MET A 71 -2.75 4.95 -3.57
CA MET A 71 -1.34 4.79 -3.90
C MET A 71 -1.16 4.15 -5.30
N TYR A 72 -1.99 3.18 -5.68
CA TYR A 72 -1.99 2.64 -7.05
C TYR A 72 -2.38 3.67 -8.10
N ALA A 73 -3.37 4.51 -7.84
CA ALA A 73 -3.75 5.59 -8.75
C ALA A 73 -2.59 6.59 -8.96
N ILE A 74 -1.90 6.97 -7.88
CA ILE A 74 -0.72 7.85 -7.94
C ILE A 74 0.43 7.16 -8.70
N ALA A 75 0.69 5.88 -8.43
CA ALA A 75 1.69 5.10 -9.16
C ALA A 75 1.37 5.01 -10.65
N ALA A 76 0.11 4.74 -11.00
CA ALA A 76 -0.34 4.70 -12.40
C ALA A 76 -0.14 6.05 -13.10
N ALA A 77 -0.48 7.17 -12.45
CA ALA A 77 -0.21 8.51 -12.97
C ALA A 77 1.30 8.73 -13.18
N GLY A 78 2.14 8.30 -12.24
CA GLY A 78 3.59 8.31 -12.36
C GLY A 78 4.10 7.50 -13.56
N LEU A 79 3.58 6.28 -13.77
CA LEU A 79 3.92 5.43 -14.90
C LEU A 79 3.47 6.03 -16.24
N ILE A 80 2.29 6.64 -16.29
CA ILE A 80 1.79 7.34 -17.49
C ILE A 80 2.72 8.50 -17.85
N GLU A 81 3.10 9.34 -16.87
CA GLU A 81 4.05 10.44 -17.10
C GLU A 81 5.43 9.92 -17.51
N LEU A 82 5.90 8.79 -16.96
CA LEU A 82 7.14 8.14 -17.35
C LEU A 82 7.07 7.65 -18.80
N PHE A 83 5.97 7.01 -19.19
CA PHE A 83 5.76 6.56 -20.57
C PHE A 83 5.71 7.73 -21.56
N ARG A 84 5.02 8.81 -21.20
CA ARG A 84 4.99 10.05 -22.02
C ARG A 84 6.35 10.71 -22.14
N ALA A 85 7.22 10.55 -21.15
CA ALA A 85 8.59 11.08 -21.15
C ALA A 85 9.63 10.08 -21.70
N ARG A 86 9.25 8.98 -22.35
CA ARG A 86 10.16 7.90 -22.77
C ARG A 86 11.33 8.35 -23.65
N SER A 87 11.15 9.39 -24.47
CA SER A 87 12.23 9.96 -25.28
C SER A 87 13.33 10.58 -24.41
N ALA A 88 12.96 11.28 -23.32
CA ALA A 88 13.91 11.80 -22.34
C ALA A 88 14.53 10.71 -21.47
N VAL A 89 13.82 9.60 -21.25
CA VAL A 89 14.34 8.44 -20.51
C VAL A 89 15.53 7.81 -21.24
N ALA A 90 15.53 7.82 -22.56
CA ALA A 90 16.64 7.30 -23.39
C ALA A 90 17.90 8.18 -23.31
N SER A 91 17.77 9.43 -22.85
CA SER A 91 18.88 10.36 -22.66
C SER A 91 19.59 10.09 -21.32
N SER A 92 20.87 9.77 -21.39
CA SER A 92 21.72 9.46 -20.24
C SER A 92 21.89 10.61 -19.24
N ALA A 93 21.75 11.87 -19.70
CA ALA A 93 21.89 13.06 -18.83
C ALA A 93 20.78 13.20 -17.76
N ALA A 94 19.67 12.47 -17.89
CA ALA A 94 18.48 12.63 -17.05
C ALA A 94 18.38 11.66 -15.86
N ILE A 95 19.33 10.73 -15.63
CA ILE A 95 19.17 9.63 -14.65
C ILE A 95 19.25 10.08 -13.20
N ARG A 96 20.20 10.95 -12.85
CA ARG A 96 20.36 11.41 -11.45
C ARG A 96 19.25 12.33 -10.97
N PRO A 97 18.81 13.31 -11.76
CA PRO A 97 17.63 14.10 -11.39
C PRO A 97 16.40 13.24 -11.12
N ARG A 98 16.25 12.07 -11.75
CA ARG A 98 15.14 11.14 -11.51
C ARG A 98 15.20 10.55 -10.11
N TRP A 99 16.32 9.96 -9.72
CA TRP A 99 16.51 9.41 -8.38
C TRP A 99 16.37 10.48 -7.31
N GLY A 100 16.85 11.70 -7.55
CA GLY A 100 16.65 12.82 -6.63
C GLY A 100 15.17 13.14 -6.42
N HIS A 101 14.38 13.25 -7.49
CA HIS A 101 12.94 13.54 -7.37
C HIS A 101 12.16 12.35 -6.79
N PHE A 102 12.59 11.12 -7.03
CA PHE A 102 12.03 9.94 -6.40
C PHE A 102 12.20 9.99 -4.88
N TRP A 103 13.41 10.20 -4.39
CA TRP A 103 13.66 10.27 -2.94
C TRP A 103 12.99 11.48 -2.27
N ILE A 104 12.80 12.57 -3.01
CA ILE A 104 11.96 13.70 -2.54
C ILE A 104 10.51 13.24 -2.36
N GLY A 105 9.93 12.56 -3.36
CA GLY A 105 8.55 12.06 -3.26
C GLY A 105 8.37 11.07 -2.12
N PHE A 106 9.29 10.10 -1.97
CA PHE A 106 9.30 9.12 -0.90
C PHE A 106 9.37 9.80 0.49
N GLY A 107 10.31 10.72 0.68
CA GLY A 107 10.44 11.44 1.95
C GLY A 107 9.24 12.34 2.27
N ILE A 108 8.66 12.99 1.25
CA ILE A 108 7.46 13.83 1.44
C ILE A 108 6.27 13.00 1.89
N TRP A 109 6.07 11.77 1.36
CA TRP A 109 5.01 10.89 1.87
C TRP A 109 5.12 10.72 3.38
N HIS A 110 6.26 10.26 3.87
CA HIS A 110 6.47 9.98 5.30
C HIS A 110 6.39 11.24 6.19
N ILE A 111 6.79 12.41 5.65
CA ILE A 111 6.62 13.67 6.36
C ILE A 111 5.15 14.05 6.46
N VAL A 112 4.42 13.96 5.35
CA VAL A 112 2.98 14.31 5.30
C VAL A 112 2.19 13.38 6.20
N ASP A 113 2.45 12.08 6.15
CA ASP A 113 1.79 11.11 7.00
C ASP A 113 2.07 11.39 8.48
N ALA A 114 3.34 11.54 8.88
CA ALA A 114 3.69 11.85 10.27
C ALA A 114 3.02 13.14 10.76
N LEU A 115 3.00 14.20 9.95
CA LEU A 115 2.38 15.47 10.34
C LEU A 115 0.85 15.35 10.42
N LEU A 116 0.21 14.80 9.39
CA LEU A 116 -1.25 14.76 9.31
C LEU A 116 -1.83 13.64 10.17
N SER A 117 -1.34 12.41 10.00
CA SER A 117 -1.95 11.25 10.62
C SER A 117 -1.53 11.07 12.08
N HIS A 118 -0.24 11.28 12.41
CA HIS A 118 0.24 11.04 13.76
C HIS A 118 0.03 12.25 14.70
N TRP A 119 0.36 13.47 14.22
CA TRP A 119 0.46 14.62 15.13
C TRP A 119 -0.72 15.58 15.06
N ILE A 120 -1.31 15.80 13.88
CA ILE A 120 -2.45 16.72 13.74
C ILE A 120 -3.76 16.01 14.04
N THR A 121 -4.03 14.88 13.37
CA THR A 121 -5.31 14.17 13.52
C THR A 121 -5.25 13.06 14.58
N GLY A 122 -4.08 12.49 14.82
CA GLY A 122 -3.89 11.41 15.80
C GLY A 122 -4.62 10.10 15.42
N ILE A 123 -4.91 9.90 14.13
CA ILE A 123 -5.65 8.71 13.68
C ILE A 123 -4.85 7.43 13.80
N HIS A 124 -3.53 7.51 13.87
CA HIS A 124 -2.63 6.42 14.26
C HIS A 124 -1.26 6.95 14.73
N ARG A 125 -0.41 6.03 15.17
CA ARG A 125 1.01 6.22 15.43
C ARG A 125 1.81 5.17 14.70
N ILE A 126 3.09 5.37 14.47
CA ILE A 126 3.94 4.37 13.78
C ILE A 126 3.88 3.02 14.49
N LYS A 127 3.92 3.02 15.81
CA LYS A 127 3.81 1.80 16.63
C LYS A 127 2.83 2.04 17.77
N MET A 128 1.61 1.50 17.61
CA MET A 128 0.49 1.74 18.54
C MET A 128 0.71 1.13 19.93
N ASP A 129 1.39 0.00 19.99
CA ASP A 129 1.66 -0.78 21.20
C ASP A 129 2.99 -0.43 21.87
N ALA A 130 3.65 0.68 21.49
CA ALA A 130 4.91 1.09 22.08
C ALA A 130 4.70 1.83 23.40
N ASP A 131 5.59 1.62 24.38
CA ASP A 131 5.61 2.37 25.64
C ASP A 131 5.76 3.89 25.41
N ASN A 132 6.51 4.27 24.38
CA ASN A 132 6.64 5.65 23.95
C ASN A 132 6.47 5.78 22.43
N PRO A 133 5.25 5.93 21.93
CA PRO A 133 4.97 6.04 20.50
C PRO A 133 5.66 7.22 19.82
N MET A 134 5.87 8.34 20.54
CA MET A 134 6.51 9.53 19.98
C MET A 134 7.96 9.27 19.53
N VAL A 135 8.68 8.42 20.23
CA VAL A 135 10.08 8.06 19.84
C VAL A 135 10.07 7.34 18.49
N TRP A 136 9.11 6.44 18.27
CA TRP A 136 8.95 5.73 17.00
C TRP A 136 8.52 6.68 15.87
N ASP A 137 7.58 7.58 16.14
CA ASP A 137 7.15 8.61 15.19
C ASP A 137 8.33 9.49 14.75
N LEU A 138 9.12 9.99 15.71
CA LEU A 138 10.29 10.83 15.41
C LEU A 138 11.37 10.06 14.66
N ALA A 139 11.68 8.83 15.07
CA ALA A 139 12.67 7.99 14.40
C ALA A 139 12.24 7.73 12.94
N TRP A 140 10.97 7.38 12.71
CA TRP A 140 10.44 7.14 11.39
C TRP A 140 10.44 8.41 10.53
N PHE A 141 9.96 9.53 11.09
CA PHE A 141 9.95 10.84 10.45
C PHE A 141 11.35 11.24 9.96
N VAL A 142 12.38 11.05 10.81
CA VAL A 142 13.76 11.40 10.44
C VAL A 142 14.31 10.41 9.41
N VAL A 143 14.24 9.10 9.67
CA VAL A 143 14.91 8.08 8.85
C VAL A 143 14.25 7.95 7.46
N PHE A 144 12.94 7.91 7.39
CA PHE A 144 12.20 7.69 6.14
C PHE A 144 11.60 8.97 5.55
N GLY A 145 11.48 10.04 6.32
CA GLY A 145 11.03 11.35 5.84
C GLY A 145 12.19 12.28 5.51
N VAL A 146 12.87 12.80 6.53
CA VAL A 146 13.86 13.87 6.39
C VAL A 146 15.10 13.42 5.63
N VAL A 147 15.66 12.25 5.96
CA VAL A 147 16.89 11.75 5.30
C VAL A 147 16.69 11.54 3.81
N PRO A 148 15.65 10.82 3.33
CA PRO A 148 15.40 10.68 1.89
C PRO A 148 15.13 12.03 1.21
N LEU A 149 14.37 12.93 1.85
CA LEU A 149 14.11 14.26 1.32
C LEU A 149 15.41 15.05 1.09
N LEU A 150 16.28 15.13 2.10
CA LEU A 150 17.55 15.83 1.99
C LEU A 150 18.49 15.18 0.98
N TYR A 151 18.56 13.85 0.96
CA TYR A 151 19.34 13.11 -0.03
C TYR A 151 18.85 13.41 -1.45
N GLY A 152 17.53 13.35 -1.67
CA GLY A 152 16.90 13.68 -2.95
C GLY A 152 17.16 15.13 -3.34
N TRP A 153 17.05 16.05 -2.39
CA TRP A 153 17.31 17.47 -2.61
C TRP A 153 18.76 17.74 -3.05
N ARG A 154 19.73 17.09 -2.42
CA ARG A 154 21.15 17.22 -2.78
C ARG A 154 21.45 16.62 -4.15
N THR A 155 20.85 15.47 -4.48
CA THR A 155 21.19 14.71 -5.68
C THR A 155 20.49 15.20 -6.95
N ARG A 156 19.35 15.90 -6.83
CA ARG A 156 18.58 16.39 -7.97
C ARG A 156 19.33 17.34 -8.91
N TYR A 157 20.37 18.03 -8.41
CA TYR A 157 21.17 19.00 -9.18
C TYR A 157 22.56 18.53 -9.54
N HIS A 158 23.02 17.38 -9.05
CA HIS A 158 24.37 16.91 -9.32
C HIS A 158 24.50 16.44 -10.77
N ARG A 159 25.21 17.23 -11.57
CA ARG A 159 25.63 16.82 -12.92
C ARG A 159 26.87 15.93 -12.81
N ARG A 160 26.71 14.61 -12.89
CA ARG A 160 27.81 13.69 -13.18
C ARG A 160 27.69 13.19 -14.62
N PRO A 161 28.82 12.75 -15.27
CA PRO A 161 28.79 12.26 -16.64
C PRO A 161 27.74 11.15 -16.81
N PRO A 162 27.16 11.05 -18.00
CA PRO A 162 26.02 10.20 -18.26
C PRO A 162 26.36 8.71 -18.07
N PRO A 163 25.60 7.96 -17.27
CA PRO A 163 25.60 6.51 -17.37
C PRO A 163 24.92 6.09 -18.68
N ASN A 164 25.31 4.93 -19.20
CA ASN A 164 24.85 4.35 -20.48
C ASN A 164 23.33 4.34 -20.59
N ALA A 165 22.79 4.33 -21.81
CA ALA A 165 21.35 4.22 -22.11
C ALA A 165 20.66 3.03 -21.40
N ARG A 166 21.40 1.99 -21.02
CA ARG A 166 20.95 0.86 -20.19
C ARG A 166 20.39 1.30 -18.84
N ALA A 167 21.02 2.27 -18.15
CA ALA A 167 20.59 2.68 -16.82
C ALA A 167 19.19 3.36 -16.78
N GLY A 168 18.78 4.02 -17.88
CA GLY A 168 17.42 4.56 -18.02
C GLY A 168 16.36 3.48 -18.15
N LYS A 169 16.64 2.43 -18.92
CA LYS A 169 15.76 1.27 -19.07
C LYS A 169 15.66 0.50 -17.75
N THR A 170 16.78 0.29 -17.06
CA THR A 170 16.83 -0.38 -15.74
C THR A 170 15.99 0.37 -14.71
N PHE A 171 16.06 1.72 -14.65
CA PHE A 171 15.24 2.52 -13.78
C PHE A 171 13.73 2.32 -14.05
N ALA A 172 13.30 2.46 -15.30
CA ALA A 172 11.90 2.28 -15.66
C ALA A 172 11.42 0.84 -15.37
N SER A 173 12.21 -0.17 -15.72
CA SER A 173 11.90 -1.58 -15.46
C SER A 173 11.78 -1.86 -13.97
N PHE A 174 12.68 -1.32 -13.14
CA PHE A 174 12.60 -1.48 -11.69
C PHE A 174 11.26 -0.99 -11.14
N PHE A 175 10.79 0.20 -11.54
CA PHE A 175 9.52 0.73 -11.04
C PHE A 175 8.32 -0.05 -11.56
N VAL A 176 8.31 -0.42 -12.83
CA VAL A 176 7.24 -1.27 -13.37
C VAL A 176 7.18 -2.59 -12.60
N CYS A 177 8.33 -3.26 -12.42
CA CYS A 177 8.40 -4.51 -11.66
C CYS A 177 7.99 -4.33 -10.19
N ALA A 178 8.42 -3.24 -9.53
CA ALA A 178 8.07 -2.97 -8.13
C ALA A 178 6.57 -2.73 -7.95
N VAL A 179 5.94 -1.94 -8.84
CA VAL A 179 4.49 -1.70 -8.80
C VAL A 179 3.71 -2.98 -9.08
N VAL A 180 4.12 -3.75 -10.10
CA VAL A 180 3.47 -5.03 -10.41
C VAL A 180 3.65 -6.04 -9.27
N ALA A 181 4.88 -6.17 -8.73
CA ALA A 181 5.16 -7.07 -7.61
C ALA A 181 4.38 -6.68 -6.35
N GLY A 182 4.29 -5.36 -6.05
CA GLY A 182 3.45 -4.85 -4.96
C GLY A 182 1.98 -5.17 -5.17
N GLY A 183 1.46 -5.01 -6.40
CA GLY A 183 0.10 -5.41 -6.77
C GLY A 183 -0.13 -6.92 -6.58
N MET A 184 0.78 -7.73 -7.07
CA MET A 184 0.70 -9.18 -6.94
C MET A 184 0.76 -9.62 -5.47
N ALA A 185 1.63 -9.03 -4.65
CA ALA A 185 1.72 -9.32 -3.22
C ALA A 185 0.41 -9.02 -2.47
N ASN A 186 -0.36 -8.02 -2.92
CA ASN A 186 -1.68 -7.72 -2.37
C ASN A 186 -2.79 -8.68 -2.87
N LEU A 187 -2.63 -9.30 -4.04
CA LEU A 187 -3.62 -10.20 -4.62
C LEU A 187 -3.50 -11.65 -4.11
N PHE A 188 -2.28 -12.08 -3.75
CA PHE A 188 -2.02 -13.44 -3.35
C PHE A 188 -1.83 -13.57 -1.83
N PRO A 189 -2.60 -14.42 -1.15
CA PRO A 189 -2.38 -14.71 0.26
C PRO A 189 -1.04 -15.41 0.44
N LEU A 190 -0.23 -14.92 1.38
CA LEU A 190 1.04 -15.55 1.74
C LEU A 190 0.87 -16.93 2.40
N ARG A 191 -0.35 -17.31 2.77
CA ARG A 191 -0.72 -18.61 3.32
C ARG A 191 -2.00 -19.11 2.65
N ALA A 192 -1.84 -19.94 1.64
CA ALA A 192 -2.97 -20.61 0.97
C ALA A 192 -3.58 -21.76 1.82
N ASP A 193 -2.86 -22.26 2.81
CA ASP A 193 -3.16 -23.50 3.56
C ASP A 193 -3.71 -23.21 4.98
N ALA A 194 -4.33 -22.06 5.19
CA ALA A 194 -4.95 -21.79 6.49
C ALA A 194 -6.21 -22.66 6.65
N ASP A 195 -6.24 -23.47 7.72
CA ASP A 195 -7.42 -24.25 8.13
C ASP A 195 -8.63 -23.36 8.51
N THR A 196 -8.49 -22.06 8.35
CA THR A 196 -9.50 -21.06 8.68
C THR A 196 -9.72 -20.07 7.56
N THR A 197 -10.95 -19.56 7.47
CA THR A 197 -11.34 -18.47 6.58
C THR A 197 -11.74 -17.26 7.41
N VAL A 198 -11.16 -16.12 7.11
CA VAL A 198 -11.51 -14.84 7.72
C VAL A 198 -12.52 -14.12 6.84
N ILE A 199 -13.60 -13.62 7.44
CA ILE A 199 -14.65 -12.86 6.79
C ILE A 199 -14.74 -11.50 7.48
N ALA A 200 -14.52 -10.40 6.75
CA ALA A 200 -14.82 -9.07 7.23
C ALA A 200 -16.09 -8.56 6.56
N LEU A 201 -17.03 -8.04 7.36
CA LEU A 201 -18.31 -7.54 6.89
C LEU A 201 -18.21 -6.09 6.42
N ARG A 202 -19.03 -5.73 5.44
CA ARG A 202 -19.23 -4.32 5.09
C ARG A 202 -19.89 -3.58 6.27
N PRO A 203 -19.59 -2.30 6.49
CA PRO A 203 -20.28 -1.51 7.50
C PRO A 203 -21.81 -1.58 7.30
N GLY A 204 -22.54 -2.00 8.33
CA GLY A 204 -23.99 -2.16 8.30
C GLY A 204 -24.50 -3.48 7.69
N ALA A 205 -23.62 -4.38 7.24
CA ALA A 205 -24.05 -5.70 6.78
C ALA A 205 -24.48 -6.59 7.95
N SER A 206 -25.46 -7.44 7.71
CA SER A 206 -25.95 -8.41 8.70
C SER A 206 -25.10 -9.68 8.69
N VAL A 207 -24.59 -10.06 9.84
CA VAL A 207 -23.91 -11.36 9.99
C VAL A 207 -24.85 -12.54 9.69
N GLY A 208 -26.16 -12.35 9.91
CA GLY A 208 -27.18 -13.37 9.62
C GLY A 208 -27.20 -13.80 8.15
N GLU A 209 -26.95 -12.87 7.22
CA GLU A 209 -26.85 -13.18 5.80
C GLU A 209 -25.64 -14.07 5.47
N ILE A 210 -24.51 -13.84 6.17
CA ILE A 210 -23.32 -14.68 6.05
C ILE A 210 -23.61 -16.09 6.57
N PHE A 211 -24.21 -16.22 7.76
CA PHE A 211 -24.56 -17.53 8.30
C PHE A 211 -25.57 -18.28 7.44
N GLN A 212 -26.53 -17.57 6.87
CA GLN A 212 -27.49 -18.16 5.93
C GLN A 212 -26.80 -18.66 4.66
N ALA A 213 -25.85 -17.92 4.11
CA ALA A 213 -25.05 -18.33 2.95
C ALA A 213 -24.13 -19.52 3.26
N LEU A 214 -23.82 -19.78 4.53
CA LEU A 214 -22.99 -20.90 4.99
C LEU A 214 -23.79 -22.04 5.61
N ALA A 215 -25.13 -21.98 5.63
CA ALA A 215 -25.99 -22.96 6.31
C ALA A 215 -25.81 -24.40 5.81
N ASP A 216 -25.49 -24.55 4.53
CA ASP A 216 -25.24 -25.86 3.89
C ASP A 216 -23.76 -26.28 3.93
N THR A 217 -22.95 -25.64 4.79
CA THR A 217 -21.52 -25.96 4.95
C THR A 217 -21.24 -26.47 6.35
N ASP A 218 -20.12 -27.21 6.51
CA ASP A 218 -19.58 -27.58 7.82
C ASP A 218 -18.77 -26.45 8.49
N ALA A 219 -18.88 -25.22 8.00
CA ALA A 219 -18.14 -24.10 8.52
C ALA A 219 -18.59 -23.74 9.95
N ARG A 220 -17.63 -23.63 10.85
CA ARG A 220 -17.86 -23.32 12.27
C ARG A 220 -17.16 -22.04 12.66
N VAL A 221 -17.78 -21.26 13.54
CA VAL A 221 -17.17 -20.08 14.12
C VAL A 221 -16.01 -20.50 15.01
N VAL A 222 -14.83 -19.95 14.73
CA VAL A 222 -13.64 -20.10 15.56
C VAL A 222 -13.47 -18.88 16.48
N TRP A 223 -13.75 -17.69 15.93
CA TRP A 223 -13.62 -16.44 16.67
C TRP A 223 -14.38 -15.31 15.97
N SER A 224 -14.78 -14.27 16.73
CA SER A 224 -15.27 -13.00 16.19
C SER A 224 -14.73 -11.83 17.01
N ASP A 225 -14.62 -10.66 16.38
CA ASP A 225 -14.36 -9.44 17.12
C ASP A 225 -15.56 -9.04 17.97
N PRO A 226 -15.40 -8.22 19.04
CA PRO A 226 -16.48 -7.81 19.92
C PRO A 226 -17.60 -7.04 19.21
N GLN A 227 -17.30 -6.39 18.09
CA GLN A 227 -18.27 -5.65 17.27
C GLN A 227 -19.00 -6.55 16.26
N GLY A 228 -18.59 -7.80 16.10
CA GLY A 228 -19.16 -8.72 15.14
C GLY A 228 -18.91 -8.33 13.69
N SER A 229 -17.88 -7.54 13.43
CA SER A 229 -17.52 -7.04 12.09
C SER A 229 -16.54 -7.96 11.37
N VAL A 230 -15.81 -8.80 12.12
CA VAL A 230 -14.86 -9.78 11.58
C VAL A 230 -15.11 -11.14 12.22
N TRP A 231 -15.16 -12.15 11.37
CA TRP A 231 -15.42 -13.55 11.76
C TRP A 231 -14.32 -14.44 11.24
N VAL A 232 -13.82 -15.32 12.09
CA VAL A 232 -12.93 -16.42 11.73
C VAL A 232 -13.74 -17.71 11.76
N MET A 233 -13.80 -18.36 10.62
CA MET A 233 -14.52 -19.63 10.44
C MET A 233 -13.52 -20.73 10.15
N THR A 234 -13.88 -21.99 10.37
CA THR A 234 -13.15 -23.12 9.79
C THR A 234 -13.09 -22.97 8.26
N ALA A 235 -12.26 -23.78 7.60
CA ALA A 235 -12.07 -23.68 6.15
C ALA A 235 -13.42 -23.74 5.40
N ILE A 236 -13.65 -22.75 4.54
CA ILE A 236 -14.80 -22.66 3.67
C ILE A 236 -14.36 -23.04 2.25
N PRO A 237 -15.10 -23.91 1.54
CA PRO A 237 -14.79 -24.27 0.15
C PRO A 237 -14.71 -23.02 -0.75
N THR A 238 -13.72 -23.01 -1.64
CA THR A 238 -13.43 -21.83 -2.48
C THR A 238 -14.64 -21.38 -3.33
N ALA A 239 -15.45 -22.33 -3.81
CA ALA A 239 -16.65 -22.03 -4.59
C ALA A 239 -17.67 -21.20 -3.79
N GLN A 240 -17.77 -21.40 -2.47
CA GLN A 240 -18.69 -20.66 -1.61
C GLN A 240 -18.14 -19.32 -1.12
N LYS A 241 -16.80 -19.13 -1.13
CA LYS A 241 -16.18 -17.85 -0.73
C LYS A 241 -16.65 -16.68 -1.58
N LEU A 242 -16.91 -16.90 -2.87
CA LEU A 242 -17.35 -15.84 -3.76
C LEU A 242 -18.79 -15.39 -3.48
N SER A 243 -19.69 -16.30 -3.08
CA SER A 243 -21.08 -15.95 -2.74
C SER A 243 -21.17 -15.07 -1.49
N LEU A 244 -20.21 -15.17 -0.57
CA LEU A 244 -20.18 -14.35 0.65
C LEU A 244 -20.07 -12.85 0.38
N PHE A 245 -19.47 -12.44 -0.75
CA PHE A 245 -19.43 -11.02 -1.14
C PHE A 245 -20.83 -10.49 -1.49
N ALA A 246 -21.70 -11.32 -2.06
CA ALA A 246 -23.10 -10.96 -2.30
C ALA A 246 -23.88 -10.86 -0.97
N SER A 247 -23.52 -11.67 0.02
CA SER A 247 -24.13 -11.72 1.36
C SER A 247 -23.54 -10.71 2.35
N GLY A 248 -22.81 -9.69 1.90
CA GLY A 248 -22.35 -8.61 2.75
C GLY A 248 -20.89 -8.71 3.20
N ALA A 249 -20.13 -9.73 2.81
CA ALA A 249 -18.69 -9.71 3.06
C ALA A 249 -18.00 -8.64 2.22
N MET A 250 -17.07 -7.93 2.84
CA MET A 250 -16.14 -7.02 2.19
C MET A 250 -14.82 -7.73 1.87
N TYR A 251 -14.42 -8.65 2.72
CA TYR A 251 -13.20 -9.43 2.59
C TYR A 251 -13.46 -10.89 2.99
N VAL A 252 -12.87 -11.81 2.24
CA VAL A 252 -12.86 -13.25 2.55
C VAL A 252 -11.46 -13.79 2.25
N SER A 253 -10.76 -14.31 3.25
CA SER A 253 -9.41 -14.84 3.08
C SER A 253 -9.39 -16.09 2.20
N GLY A 254 -8.33 -16.25 1.40
CA GLY A 254 -8.22 -17.36 0.46
C GLY A 254 -9.26 -17.34 -0.67
N SER A 255 -9.93 -16.19 -0.88
CA SER A 255 -10.66 -15.86 -2.11
C SER A 255 -9.73 -15.09 -3.07
N VAL A 256 -10.19 -14.82 -4.30
CA VAL A 256 -9.44 -14.02 -5.29
C VAL A 256 -9.27 -12.55 -4.86
N ALA A 257 -9.92 -12.13 -3.76
CA ALA A 257 -9.77 -10.81 -3.18
C ALA A 257 -8.45 -10.66 -2.39
N PRO A 258 -7.88 -9.45 -2.31
CA PRO A 258 -6.57 -9.22 -1.71
C PRO A 258 -6.48 -9.72 -0.26
N ALA A 259 -5.48 -10.54 0.01
CA ALA A 259 -5.22 -11.18 1.30
C ALA A 259 -4.56 -10.26 2.35
N GLY A 260 -4.45 -8.98 2.06
CA GLY A 260 -3.58 -8.03 2.76
C GLY A 260 -3.74 -7.93 4.28
N CYS A 261 -4.84 -8.45 4.86
CA CYS A 261 -5.14 -8.18 6.26
C CYS A 261 -5.48 -9.43 7.09
N SER A 262 -5.34 -10.64 6.54
CA SER A 262 -5.72 -11.86 7.26
C SER A 262 -4.75 -12.26 8.38
N ALA A 263 -3.53 -11.74 8.38
CA ALA A 263 -2.54 -12.07 9.39
C ALA A 263 -2.81 -11.41 10.77
N TRP A 264 -3.71 -10.42 10.85
CA TRP A 264 -4.05 -9.71 12.09
C TRP A 264 -4.99 -10.45 13.01
N LEU A 265 -5.69 -11.38 12.43
CA LEU A 265 -6.65 -12.18 13.15
C LEU A 265 -5.93 -13.36 13.81
N LYS A 266 -4.78 -13.09 14.43
CA LYS A 266 -4.31 -14.01 15.47
C LYS A 266 -5.40 -14.00 16.54
N ALA A 267 -6.03 -15.14 16.76
CA ALA A 267 -6.86 -15.35 17.94
C ALA A 267 -6.08 -14.78 19.13
N GLY A 268 -6.72 -13.86 19.87
CA GLY A 268 -6.12 -13.32 21.08
C GLY A 268 -5.68 -14.49 21.97
N PRO A 269 -4.73 -14.28 22.88
CA PRO A 269 -4.25 -15.34 23.74
C PRO A 269 -5.46 -16.01 24.39
N SER A 270 -5.57 -17.32 24.20
CA SER A 270 -6.51 -18.16 24.92
C SER A 270 -6.23 -17.94 26.42
N SER A 271 -7.09 -17.17 27.08
CA SER A 271 -7.12 -17.05 28.54
C SER A 271 -7.38 -18.40 29.17
#